data_bea95e183a05c84360562c437b8657b8
#
_entry.id   bea95e183a05c84360562c437b8657b8
#
_cell.length_a   1.000
_cell.length_b   1.000
_cell.length_c   1.000
_cell.angle_alpha   90.00
_cell.angle_beta   90.00
_cell.angle_gamma   90.00
#
_symmetry.space_group_name_H-M   'P 1'
#
loop_
_entity.id
_entity.type
_entity.pdbx_description
1 polymer ?
#
loop_
_entity_poly.entity_id
_entity_poly.type
_entity_poly.pdbx_seq_one_letter_code
_entity_poly.pdbx_strand_id
1 'polypeptide(L)'
;TACEGWLTSEKYSPVALNVSTVTDELKMATGGRALVYSIAPDADAAILAAGHAADGAFWIDNASGQWSSTSYYGQYPDWALRYDVSDRLSGRISDLSWTPISPIVENFNFFISPQESKGFTHKFAGDRKIYEFKTSAYVNDEVNRFAKHCLDHTELGEDLVTDFLSL
;
A
#
# COMPACT_ATOMS: atom_id res chain seq x y z
N THR A 1 14.70 -19.74 -2.72
CA THR A 1 15.61 -18.62 -2.40
C THR A 1 14.91 -17.75 -1.38
N ALA A 2 15.57 -17.44 -0.27
CA ALA A 2 15.00 -16.55 0.72
C ALA A 2 14.98 -15.13 0.12
N CYS A 3 13.80 -14.59 -0.06
CA CYS A 3 13.63 -13.19 -0.48
C CYS A 3 13.81 -12.28 0.73
N GLU A 4 14.50 -11.18 0.55
CA GLU A 4 14.67 -10.16 1.58
C GLU A 4 13.65 -9.05 1.39
N GLY A 5 13.14 -8.51 2.49
CA GLY A 5 12.28 -7.33 2.45
C GLY A 5 13.10 -6.06 2.18
N TRP A 6 12.56 -5.18 1.36
CA TRP A 6 13.08 -3.83 1.17
C TRP A 6 12.33 -2.86 2.09
N LEU A 7 13.07 -2.14 2.94
CA LEU A 7 12.55 -1.19 3.93
C LEU A 7 11.59 -1.83 4.96
N THR A 8 11.69 -3.14 5.15
CA THR A 8 10.95 -3.93 6.14
C THR A 8 11.82 -5.08 6.62
N SER A 9 11.59 -5.55 7.83
CA SER A 9 12.19 -6.79 8.35
C SER A 9 11.42 -8.05 7.95
N GLU A 10 10.23 -7.88 7.38
CA GLU A 10 9.36 -8.97 6.95
C GLU A 10 9.85 -9.58 5.63
N LYS A 11 9.64 -10.90 5.49
CA LYS A 11 10.12 -11.66 4.31
C LYS A 11 8.93 -12.22 3.55
N TYR A 12 8.24 -11.36 2.84
CA TYR A 12 7.13 -11.73 1.98
C TYR A 12 7.58 -11.99 0.54
N SER A 13 6.95 -12.97 -0.11
CA SER A 13 7.17 -13.24 -1.54
C SER A 13 6.03 -14.06 -2.11
N PRO A 14 5.83 -14.06 -3.43
CA PRO A 14 4.82 -14.89 -4.09
C PRO A 14 5.21 -16.37 -4.20
N VAL A 15 6.37 -16.80 -3.68
CA VAL A 15 6.88 -18.18 -3.79
C VAL A 15 5.89 -19.24 -3.26
N ALA A 16 5.02 -18.86 -2.33
CA ALA A 16 3.96 -19.73 -1.79
C ALA A 16 2.72 -19.86 -2.69
N LEU A 17 2.59 -19.04 -3.71
CA LEU A 17 1.51 -19.15 -4.69
C LEU A 17 1.76 -20.37 -5.57
N ASN A 18 0.79 -21.29 -5.61
CA ASN A 18 0.92 -22.54 -6.37
C ASN A 18 0.28 -22.47 -7.78
N VAL A 19 -0.32 -21.33 -8.11
CA VAL A 19 -1.01 -21.10 -9.39
C VAL A 19 -0.61 -19.74 -9.95
N SER A 20 -0.69 -19.61 -11.28
CA SER A 20 -0.55 -18.32 -11.95
C SER A 20 -1.70 -17.38 -11.58
N THR A 21 -1.41 -16.10 -11.58
CA THR A 21 -2.40 -15.03 -11.38
C THR A 21 -2.81 -14.43 -12.73
N VAL A 22 -3.85 -13.59 -12.73
CA VAL A 22 -4.25 -12.87 -13.95
C VAL A 22 -3.13 -12.01 -14.53
N THR A 23 -2.27 -11.49 -13.68
CA THR A 23 -1.11 -10.68 -14.07
C THR A 23 0.03 -11.53 -14.65
N ASP A 24 0.23 -12.75 -14.16
CA ASP A 24 1.15 -13.71 -14.74
C ASP A 24 0.71 -14.09 -16.18
N GLU A 25 -0.61 -14.33 -16.36
CA GLU A 25 -1.19 -14.62 -17.67
C GLU A 25 -1.05 -13.42 -18.64
N LEU A 26 -1.24 -12.19 -18.14
CA LEU A 26 -1.00 -10.98 -18.93
C LEU A 26 0.46 -10.87 -19.38
N LYS A 27 1.40 -11.11 -18.48
CA LYS A 27 2.84 -11.15 -18.81
C LYS A 27 3.13 -12.20 -19.90
N MET A 28 2.56 -13.40 -19.79
CA MET A 28 2.73 -14.45 -20.81
C MET A 28 2.10 -14.04 -22.15
N ALA A 29 0.88 -13.54 -22.14
CA ALA A 29 0.18 -13.11 -23.35
C ALA A 29 0.88 -11.98 -24.10
N THR A 30 1.57 -11.10 -23.39
CA THR A 30 2.33 -9.98 -23.97
C THR A 30 3.79 -10.30 -24.24
N GLY A 31 4.24 -11.53 -23.98
CA GLY A 31 5.65 -11.93 -24.11
C GLY A 31 6.56 -11.17 -23.16
N GLY A 32 6.08 -10.87 -21.96
CA GLY A 32 6.78 -10.14 -20.89
C GLY A 32 6.81 -8.62 -21.05
N ARG A 33 6.13 -8.06 -22.06
CA ARG A 33 6.17 -6.62 -22.33
C ARG A 33 5.26 -5.78 -21.46
N ALA A 34 4.13 -6.35 -20.98
CA ALA A 34 3.24 -5.64 -20.08
C ALA A 34 3.98 -5.23 -18.81
N LEU A 35 3.78 -4.01 -18.34
CA LEU A 35 4.20 -3.58 -17.01
C LEU A 35 3.09 -3.92 -16.01
N VAL A 36 3.51 -4.50 -14.88
CA VAL A 36 2.59 -4.96 -13.82
C VAL A 36 3.08 -4.43 -12.48
N TYR A 37 2.29 -3.56 -11.89
CA TYR A 37 2.53 -3.05 -10.54
C TYR A 37 1.32 -3.28 -9.65
N SER A 38 1.56 -3.56 -8.37
CA SER A 38 0.53 -3.68 -7.35
C SER A 38 0.89 -2.86 -6.13
N ILE A 39 -0.04 -2.07 -5.64
CA ILE A 39 0.13 -1.14 -4.53
C ILE A 39 -1.06 -1.37 -3.58
N ALA A 40 -0.78 -1.80 -2.36
CA ALA A 40 -1.84 -2.06 -1.38
C ALA A 40 -1.38 -1.68 0.03
N PRO A 41 -2.29 -1.50 0.98
CA PRO A 41 -1.91 -1.26 2.38
C PRO A 41 -1.13 -2.42 2.98
N ASP A 42 -1.46 -3.67 2.61
CA ASP A 42 -0.91 -4.89 3.18
C ASP A 42 -0.17 -5.74 2.14
N ALA A 43 0.88 -6.43 2.60
CA ALA A 43 1.76 -7.25 1.78
C ALA A 43 1.00 -8.36 1.02
N ASP A 44 0.08 -9.04 1.71
CA ASP A 44 -0.68 -10.15 1.11
C ASP A 44 -1.51 -9.66 -0.08
N ALA A 45 -2.21 -8.53 0.08
CA ALA A 45 -3.01 -7.95 -1.00
C ALA A 45 -2.13 -7.52 -2.19
N ALA A 46 -1.01 -6.83 -1.91
CA ALA A 46 -0.08 -6.40 -2.95
C ALA A 46 0.51 -7.60 -3.72
N ILE A 47 0.98 -8.63 -3.03
CA ILE A 47 1.63 -9.79 -3.62
C ILE A 47 0.63 -10.66 -4.41
N LEU A 48 -0.57 -10.89 -3.86
CA LEU A 48 -1.61 -11.69 -4.54
C LEU A 48 -2.07 -11.04 -5.85
N ALA A 49 -2.17 -9.72 -5.88
CA ALA A 49 -2.53 -9.00 -7.11
C ALA A 49 -1.37 -8.89 -8.09
N ALA A 50 -0.13 -8.80 -7.60
CA ALA A 50 1.08 -8.77 -8.44
C ALA A 50 1.38 -10.10 -9.12
N GLY A 51 1.22 -11.22 -8.43
CA GLY A 51 1.61 -12.53 -8.93
C GLY A 51 3.14 -12.74 -8.94
N HIS A 52 3.60 -13.69 -9.78
CA HIS A 52 5.01 -14.06 -9.85
C HIS A 52 5.84 -13.18 -10.78
N ALA A 53 5.25 -12.68 -11.85
CA ALA A 53 5.95 -12.04 -12.96
C ALA A 53 5.84 -10.50 -12.97
N ALA A 54 5.33 -9.89 -11.90
CA ALA A 54 5.18 -8.44 -11.80
C ALA A 54 6.51 -7.70 -11.78
N ASP A 55 6.48 -6.43 -12.15
CA ASP A 55 7.62 -5.51 -12.10
C ASP A 55 7.78 -4.90 -10.69
N GLY A 56 6.71 -4.93 -9.87
CA GLY A 56 6.77 -4.53 -8.47
C GLY A 56 5.48 -4.74 -7.70
N ALA A 57 5.63 -5.00 -6.41
CA ALA A 57 4.54 -5.01 -5.43
C ALA A 57 4.97 -4.20 -4.21
N PHE A 58 4.11 -3.26 -3.78
CA PHE A 58 4.41 -2.32 -2.71
C PHE A 58 3.32 -2.33 -1.65
N TRP A 59 3.73 -2.25 -0.39
CA TRP A 59 2.83 -2.18 0.76
C TRP A 59 3.41 -1.28 1.86
N ILE A 60 2.58 -0.89 2.81
CA ILE A 60 3.01 -0.08 3.95
C ILE A 60 3.50 -1.01 5.06
N ASP A 61 4.77 -0.91 5.43
CA ASP A 61 5.35 -1.63 6.56
C ASP A 61 4.73 -1.19 7.89
N ASN A 62 4.31 -2.17 8.70
CA ASN A 62 3.60 -1.91 9.95
C ASN A 62 4.47 -1.25 11.03
N ALA A 63 5.78 -1.47 10.99
CA ALA A 63 6.69 -0.94 11.99
C ALA A 63 7.13 0.49 11.66
N SER A 64 7.53 0.74 10.42
CA SER A 64 8.09 2.03 9.98
C SER A 64 7.07 2.98 9.37
N GLY A 65 5.98 2.45 8.78
CA GLY A 65 5.04 3.21 7.95
C GLY A 65 5.62 3.61 6.60
N GLN A 66 6.73 3.01 6.17
CA GLN A 66 7.32 3.24 4.85
C GLN A 66 6.70 2.30 3.83
N TRP A 67 6.70 2.72 2.57
CA TRP A 67 6.40 1.84 1.46
C TRP A 67 7.54 0.82 1.32
N SER A 68 7.18 -0.42 1.26
CA SER A 68 8.08 -1.57 1.31
C SER A 68 7.81 -2.51 0.15
N SER A 69 8.77 -3.37 -0.13
CA SER A 69 8.66 -4.37 -1.17
C SER A 69 9.48 -5.61 -0.80
N THR A 70 9.69 -6.51 -1.74
CA THR A 70 10.54 -7.70 -1.60
C THR A 70 11.55 -7.80 -2.72
N SER A 71 12.73 -8.33 -2.42
CA SER A 71 13.78 -8.60 -3.41
C SER A 71 13.36 -9.63 -4.47
N TYR A 72 12.23 -10.28 -4.30
CA TYR A 72 11.67 -11.17 -5.31
C TYR A 72 11.43 -10.47 -6.65
N TYR A 73 10.89 -9.23 -6.60
CA TYR A 73 10.61 -8.43 -7.80
C TYR A 73 11.82 -7.58 -8.27
N GLY A 74 13.00 -7.78 -7.70
CA GLY A 74 14.21 -7.06 -8.07
C GLY A 74 14.65 -6.02 -7.05
N GLN A 75 15.37 -5.01 -7.51
CA GLN A 75 15.83 -3.92 -6.63
C GLN A 75 14.70 -2.95 -6.31
N TYR A 76 14.75 -2.39 -5.10
CA TYR A 76 13.81 -1.34 -4.72
C TYR A 76 14.03 -0.08 -5.59
N PRO A 77 13.00 0.41 -6.29
CA PRO A 77 13.19 1.47 -7.26
C PRO A 77 13.54 2.81 -6.58
N ASP A 78 14.43 3.57 -7.21
CA ASP A 78 14.83 4.89 -6.71
C ASP A 78 13.66 5.87 -6.60
N TRP A 79 12.66 5.77 -7.47
CA TRP A 79 11.48 6.63 -7.41
C TRP A 79 10.67 6.36 -6.13
N ALA A 80 10.50 5.09 -5.75
CA ALA A 80 9.80 4.72 -4.53
C ALA A 80 10.59 5.15 -3.27
N LEU A 81 11.91 4.99 -3.29
CA LEU A 81 12.77 5.48 -2.20
C LEU A 81 12.67 7.00 -2.03
N ARG A 82 12.65 7.77 -3.12
CA ARG A 82 12.50 9.23 -3.06
C ARG A 82 11.15 9.66 -2.49
N TYR A 83 10.09 8.92 -2.75
CA TYR A 83 8.77 9.18 -2.16
C TYR A 83 8.83 9.14 -0.63
N ASP A 84 9.34 8.06 -0.05
CA ASP A 84 9.45 7.90 1.39
C ASP A 84 10.39 8.91 2.07
N VAL A 85 11.41 9.38 1.37
CA VAL A 85 12.35 10.38 1.91
C VAL A 85 11.73 11.77 1.92
N SER A 86 10.99 12.13 0.87
CA SER A 86 10.46 13.49 0.69
C SER A 86 9.26 13.81 1.57
N ASP A 87 8.44 12.81 1.89
CA ASP A 87 7.17 13.02 2.60
C ASP A 87 6.76 11.81 3.44
N ARG A 88 7.49 11.57 4.52
CA ARG A 88 7.28 10.39 5.37
C ARG A 88 5.86 10.29 5.90
N LEU A 89 5.18 9.19 5.59
CA LEU A 89 3.84 8.89 6.06
C LEU A 89 3.70 8.98 7.58
N SER A 90 4.69 8.46 8.33
CA SER A 90 4.67 8.47 9.79
C SER A 90 4.63 9.87 10.42
N GLY A 91 5.15 10.88 9.71
CA GLY A 91 5.04 12.29 10.13
C GLY A 91 3.64 12.84 9.85
N ARG A 92 3.12 12.62 8.64
CA ARG A 92 1.80 13.10 8.22
C ARG A 92 0.66 12.51 9.05
N ILE A 93 0.74 11.24 9.44
CA ILE A 93 -0.27 10.55 10.24
C ILE A 93 -0.50 11.24 11.59
N SER A 94 0.55 11.76 12.20
CA SER A 94 0.47 12.37 13.54
C SER A 94 -0.40 13.64 13.56
N ASP A 95 -0.55 14.30 12.42
CA ASP A 95 -1.36 15.52 12.28
C ASP A 95 -2.80 15.23 11.86
N LEU A 96 -3.10 13.98 11.50
CA LEU A 96 -4.45 13.59 11.08
C LEU A 96 -5.39 13.42 12.27
N SER A 97 -6.63 13.84 12.05
CA SER A 97 -7.75 13.56 12.94
C SER A 97 -8.93 13.07 12.11
N TRP A 98 -9.36 11.85 12.37
CA TRP A 98 -10.52 11.29 11.69
C TRP A 98 -11.80 11.69 12.42
N THR A 99 -12.59 12.53 11.77
CA THR A 99 -13.89 12.99 12.22
C THR A 99 -14.95 12.66 11.18
N PRO A 100 -16.24 12.56 11.54
CA PRO A 100 -17.31 12.38 10.58
C PRO A 100 -17.36 13.51 9.55
N ILE A 101 -17.63 13.19 8.30
CA ILE A 101 -17.82 14.18 7.24
C ILE A 101 -19.12 14.95 7.43
N SER A 102 -20.16 14.31 7.98
CA SER A 102 -21.47 14.91 8.19
C SER A 102 -21.61 15.49 9.61
N PRO A 103 -21.96 16.77 9.77
CA PRO A 103 -22.23 17.36 11.08
C PRO A 103 -23.37 16.67 11.84
N ILE A 104 -24.27 15.99 11.13
CA ILE A 104 -25.35 15.23 11.77
C ILE A 104 -24.77 14.06 12.57
N VAL A 105 -23.74 13.41 12.06
CA VAL A 105 -23.11 12.26 12.71
C VAL A 105 -22.23 12.70 13.89
N GLU A 106 -21.72 13.92 13.87
CA GLU A 106 -20.94 14.48 15.00
C GLU A 106 -21.74 14.58 16.29
N ASN A 107 -23.06 14.68 16.20
CA ASN A 107 -23.95 14.76 17.36
C ASN A 107 -24.26 13.39 17.99
N PHE A 108 -23.89 12.27 17.34
CA PHE A 108 -24.07 10.95 17.91
C PHE A 108 -22.93 10.63 18.87
N ASN A 109 -23.30 10.23 20.09
CA ASN A 109 -22.37 9.72 21.06
C ASN A 109 -22.17 8.22 20.83
N PHE A 110 -20.92 7.82 20.66
CA PHE A 110 -20.55 6.41 20.56
C PHE A 110 -20.17 5.89 21.95
N PHE A 111 -20.81 4.81 22.38
CA PHE A 111 -20.49 4.17 23.66
C PHE A 111 -19.19 3.39 23.50
N ILE A 112 -18.15 3.82 24.20
CA ILE A 112 -16.84 3.15 24.25
C ILE A 112 -16.83 2.15 25.40
N SER A 113 -17.49 2.49 26.49
CA SER A 113 -17.72 1.65 27.66
C SER A 113 -19.08 1.99 28.29
N PRO A 114 -19.62 1.18 29.23
CA PRO A 114 -20.87 1.51 29.92
C PRO A 114 -20.87 2.87 30.62
N GLN A 115 -19.70 3.39 30.96
CA GLN A 115 -19.53 4.64 31.69
C GLN A 115 -19.09 5.82 30.82
N GLU A 116 -18.76 5.57 29.55
CA GLU A 116 -18.15 6.59 28.70
C GLU A 116 -18.82 6.65 27.33
N SER A 117 -19.26 7.83 26.94
CA SER A 117 -19.72 8.13 25.58
C SER A 117 -19.12 9.44 25.10
N LYS A 118 -18.74 9.49 23.84
CA LYS A 118 -18.27 10.72 23.19
C LYS A 118 -18.53 10.70 21.70
N GLY A 119 -18.51 11.86 21.08
CA GLY A 119 -18.54 11.98 19.62
C GLY A 119 -17.36 11.26 19.00
N PHE A 120 -17.56 10.74 17.78
CA PHE A 120 -16.50 10.06 17.05
C PHE A 120 -15.39 11.08 16.69
N THR A 121 -14.22 10.86 17.24
CA THR A 121 -12.98 11.55 16.86
C THR A 121 -11.84 10.57 17.10
N HIS A 122 -11.07 10.26 16.07
CA HIS A 122 -9.94 9.36 16.18
C HIS A 122 -8.65 10.06 15.77
N LYS A 123 -7.62 9.99 16.60
CA LYS A 123 -6.27 10.45 16.33
C LYS A 123 -5.33 9.26 16.27
N PHE A 124 -4.49 9.25 15.25
CA PHE A 124 -3.53 8.18 15.06
C PHE A 124 -2.28 8.44 15.90
N ALA A 125 -2.16 7.78 17.04
CA ALA A 125 -1.09 8.01 18.01
C ALA A 125 -0.61 6.70 18.65
N GLY A 126 0.60 6.74 19.26
CA GLY A 126 1.21 5.59 19.93
C GLY A 126 1.75 4.53 18.97
N ASP A 127 2.02 3.35 19.50
CA ASP A 127 2.71 2.26 18.78
C ASP A 127 1.85 1.62 17.68
N ARG A 128 0.53 1.78 17.75
CA ARG A 128 -0.41 1.22 16.77
C ARG A 128 -0.85 2.19 15.69
N LYS A 129 -0.32 3.40 15.66
CA LYS A 129 -0.76 4.46 14.74
C LYS A 129 -0.76 4.04 13.26
N ILE A 130 0.22 3.28 12.83
CA ILE A 130 0.32 2.80 11.44
C ILE A 130 -0.80 1.80 11.14
N TYR A 131 -1.01 0.82 12.03
CA TYR A 131 -2.08 -0.15 11.89
C TYR A 131 -3.45 0.53 11.85
N GLU A 132 -3.71 1.46 12.77
CA GLU A 132 -4.98 2.20 12.84
C GLU A 132 -5.20 3.07 11.61
N PHE A 133 -4.12 3.69 11.07
CA PHE A 133 -4.18 4.42 9.82
C PHE A 133 -4.54 3.49 8.65
N LYS A 134 -3.91 2.33 8.54
CA LYS A 134 -4.17 1.34 7.48
C LYS A 134 -5.60 0.83 7.49
N THR A 135 -6.27 0.81 8.65
CA THR A 135 -7.68 0.41 8.79
C THR A 135 -8.67 1.59 8.66
N SER A 136 -8.18 2.79 8.39
CA SER A 136 -8.99 3.99 8.20
C SER A 136 -9.23 4.31 6.72
N ALA A 137 -10.20 5.19 6.44
CA ALA A 137 -10.44 5.68 5.08
C ALA A 137 -9.25 6.46 4.49
N TYR A 138 -8.38 7.03 5.31
CA TYR A 138 -7.23 7.82 4.87
C TYR A 138 -6.15 7.00 4.15
N VAL A 139 -6.12 5.69 4.35
CA VAL A 139 -5.18 4.83 3.64
C VAL A 139 -5.41 4.86 2.13
N ASN A 140 -6.66 5.04 1.68
CA ASN A 140 -6.96 5.14 0.26
C ASN A 140 -6.32 6.38 -0.38
N ASP A 141 -6.26 7.50 0.34
CA ASP A 141 -5.58 8.70 -0.14
C ASP A 141 -4.08 8.47 -0.28
N GLU A 142 -3.49 7.74 0.64
CA GLU A 142 -2.07 7.39 0.60
C GLU A 142 -1.75 6.42 -0.54
N VAL A 143 -2.55 5.37 -0.72
CA VAL A 143 -2.43 4.43 -1.86
C VAL A 143 -2.53 5.18 -3.18
N ASN A 144 -3.53 6.06 -3.34
CA ASN A 144 -3.68 6.88 -4.54
C ASN A 144 -2.51 7.83 -4.77
N ARG A 145 -1.94 8.41 -3.72
CA ARG A 145 -0.78 9.31 -3.81
C ARG A 145 0.45 8.54 -4.29
N PHE A 146 0.73 7.39 -3.70
CA PHE A 146 1.85 6.54 -4.11
C PHE A 146 1.65 5.98 -5.52
N ALA A 147 0.42 5.60 -5.90
CA ALA A 147 0.09 5.14 -7.24
C ALA A 147 0.32 6.23 -8.30
N LYS A 148 -0.07 7.48 -8.04
CA LYS A 148 0.24 8.61 -8.93
C LYS A 148 1.74 8.81 -9.08
N HIS A 149 2.48 8.72 -7.96
CA HIS A 149 3.93 8.82 -8.02
C HIS A 149 4.56 7.66 -8.81
N CYS A 150 4.02 6.45 -8.73
CA CYS A 150 4.41 5.32 -9.57
C CYS A 150 4.18 5.62 -11.06
N LEU A 151 2.98 6.09 -11.42
CA LEU A 151 2.66 6.47 -12.81
C LEU A 151 3.56 7.58 -13.36
N ASP A 152 3.90 8.57 -12.54
CA ASP A 152 4.75 9.69 -12.95
C ASP A 152 6.24 9.30 -13.17
N HIS A 153 6.65 8.09 -12.71
CA HIS A 153 8.04 7.65 -12.72
C HIS A 153 8.26 6.28 -13.37
N THR A 154 7.24 5.72 -13.99
CA THR A 154 7.31 4.48 -14.75
C THR A 154 6.70 4.68 -16.13
N GLU A 155 6.95 3.75 -17.04
CA GLU A 155 6.39 3.78 -18.40
C GLU A 155 4.99 3.14 -18.48
N LEU A 156 4.29 2.98 -17.34
CA LEU A 156 2.94 2.41 -17.29
C LEU A 156 1.96 3.20 -18.17
N GLY A 157 1.39 2.50 -19.15
CA GLY A 157 0.37 3.07 -20.05
C GLY A 157 0.93 3.99 -21.15
N GLU A 158 2.25 4.03 -21.36
CA GLU A 158 2.87 4.92 -22.34
C GLU A 158 2.98 4.30 -23.75
N ASP A 159 2.75 2.99 -23.88
CA ASP A 159 2.81 2.30 -25.16
C ASP A 159 1.46 1.66 -25.56
N LEU A 160 1.47 0.79 -26.60
CA LEU A 160 0.28 0.07 -27.08
C LEU A 160 0.08 -1.29 -26.41
N VAL A 161 0.95 -1.69 -25.50
CA VAL A 161 0.82 -2.93 -24.74
C VAL A 161 -0.07 -2.65 -23.53
N THR A 162 -1.00 -3.56 -23.25
CA THR A 162 -1.83 -3.43 -22.06
C THR A 162 -1.01 -3.69 -20.81
N ASP A 163 -0.96 -2.72 -19.92
CA ASP A 163 -0.34 -2.81 -18.61
C ASP A 163 -1.37 -3.06 -17.50
N PHE A 164 -0.91 -3.28 -16.29
CA PHE A 164 -1.77 -3.54 -15.14
C PHE A 164 -1.27 -2.83 -13.89
N LEU A 165 -2.14 -2.02 -13.30
CA LEU A 165 -1.93 -1.41 -11.99
C LEU A 165 -3.06 -1.81 -11.04
N SER A 166 -2.74 -2.50 -9.95
CA SER A 166 -3.68 -2.81 -8.86
C SER A 166 -3.53 -1.82 -7.71
N LEU A 167 -4.66 -1.39 -7.15
CA LEU A 167 -4.76 -0.53 -5.98
C LEU A 167 -5.67 -1.15 -4.93
#